data_2a9da308a2e0d58fa3eb7752831af48b
#
_entry.id   2a9da308a2e0d58fa3eb7752831af48b
#
_cell.length_a   1.000
_cell.length_b   1.000
_cell.length_c   1.000
_cell.angle_alpha   90.00
_cell.angle_beta   90.00
_cell.angle_gamma   90.00
#
_symmetry.space_group_name_H-M   'P 1'
#
loop_
_entity.id
_entity.type
_entity.pdbx_description
1 polymer ?
#
loop_
_entity_poly.entity_id
_entity_poly.type
_entity_poly.pdbx_seq_one_letter_code
_entity_poly.pdbx_strand_id
1 'polypeptide(L)'
;MLMIFYAPSPVTSMVVAEVARRWPKVAGQILMEFPKHWKPLVIYSGCEIMVEYVDVSQRAAAIEYAIRDVVVPAIELEKQGHEIIRLNIGDPLAYEGLPTPEHMISAYKRALDSQDNGYGPSYGIPSLRQAIAKAESGKGWDCSEDDVYVTHGVTEALQIIFAAFLEEGTKILAPGPHYPPYMAYPQMFGANTIEYRLDPNDGWRIDLEDIKAKMDDSVRLLVLINPNNPTGNVLTSSEIDTLLEITQKYPNCTIVADEIYDALDFTGQLCSIASRSKTSPVIVLNGVSKVYFAPGWRIGYMAWHDPDGRLKLVRDGVERLLRSRLCASTPAQYGYLAGLIDEHDWLEGYRSLVKQRLDYCITRIAEIDGLECEAPGGAFYLFVRITDDSITSDKQWVLDLLHQQHVLVVHGSGFSPEFGSGHFRMVCLPPVEVLSTAFDRIDKFING
;
A
#
# COMPACT_ATOMS: atom_id res chain seq x y z
N MET A 1 -26.36 43.09 2.50
CA MET A 1 -27.21 41.89 2.52
C MET A 1 -26.30 40.76 2.94
N LEU A 2 -26.49 40.27 4.16
CA LEU A 2 -25.60 39.26 4.73
C LEU A 2 -26.22 37.88 4.45
N MET A 3 -25.50 37.04 3.74
CA MET A 3 -25.88 35.63 3.59
C MET A 3 -24.81 34.73 4.18
N ILE A 4 -25.15 33.89 5.12
CA ILE A 4 -24.24 32.96 5.76
C ILE A 4 -24.74 31.56 5.47
N PHE A 5 -23.91 30.69 4.92
CA PHE A 5 -24.24 29.32 4.57
C PHE A 5 -23.22 28.35 5.06
N TYR A 6 -23.62 27.11 5.18
CA TYR A 6 -22.90 26.10 5.89
C TYR A 6 -22.85 24.73 5.21
N ALA A 7 -21.68 24.09 5.28
CA ALA A 7 -21.50 22.65 5.21
C ALA A 7 -21.00 22.15 6.58
N PRO A 8 -21.32 20.95 7.01
CA PRO A 8 -21.05 20.46 8.38
C PRO A 8 -19.57 20.20 8.61
N SER A 9 -18.86 21.14 9.19
CA SER A 9 -17.53 20.92 9.77
C SER A 9 -17.38 21.71 11.09
N PRO A 10 -16.53 21.27 12.03
CA PRO A 10 -16.33 21.95 13.32
C PRO A 10 -15.89 23.41 13.22
N VAL A 11 -15.14 23.76 12.18
CA VAL A 11 -14.63 25.11 11.93
C VAL A 11 -15.75 26.10 11.65
N THR A 12 -16.78 25.69 10.95
CA THR A 12 -17.91 26.55 10.57
C THR A 12 -18.87 26.75 11.74
N SER A 13 -18.97 25.79 12.65
CA SER A 13 -19.74 25.97 13.90
C SER A 13 -19.15 27.10 14.75
N MET A 14 -17.81 27.23 14.76
CA MET A 14 -17.11 28.33 15.45
C MET A 14 -17.36 29.70 14.81
N VAL A 15 -17.36 29.76 13.47
CA VAL A 15 -17.61 31.01 12.74
C VAL A 15 -19.06 31.49 12.92
N VAL A 16 -20.04 30.58 12.87
CA VAL A 16 -21.44 30.90 13.11
C VAL A 16 -21.65 31.37 14.57
N ALA A 17 -21.02 30.75 15.54
CA ALA A 17 -21.09 31.15 16.95
C ALA A 17 -20.49 32.54 17.17
N GLU A 18 -19.35 32.86 16.52
CA GLU A 18 -18.70 34.17 16.64
C GLU A 18 -19.53 35.29 15.98
N VAL A 19 -20.15 35.02 14.83
CA VAL A 19 -21.07 35.96 14.16
C VAL A 19 -22.34 36.19 15.01
N ALA A 20 -22.91 35.14 15.56
CA ALA A 20 -24.08 35.26 16.46
C ALA A 20 -23.77 36.05 17.72
N ARG A 21 -22.54 35.92 18.27
CA ARG A 21 -22.07 36.68 19.43
C ARG A 21 -21.86 38.15 19.13
N ARG A 22 -21.32 38.52 17.96
CA ARG A 22 -21.02 39.92 17.60
C ARG A 22 -22.24 40.70 17.08
N TRP A 23 -23.20 40.02 16.45
CA TRP A 23 -24.39 40.66 15.87
C TRP A 23 -25.69 39.87 16.17
N PRO A 24 -26.16 39.88 17.43
CA PRO A 24 -27.32 39.07 17.85
C PRO A 24 -28.64 39.41 17.14
N LYS A 25 -28.81 40.66 16.65
CA LYS A 25 -29.99 41.08 15.89
C LYS A 25 -30.04 40.52 14.48
N VAL A 26 -28.93 40.11 13.93
CA VAL A 26 -28.83 39.52 12.59
C VAL A 26 -29.00 38.02 12.65
N ALA A 27 -28.56 37.37 13.73
CA ALA A 27 -28.68 35.92 13.94
C ALA A 27 -30.14 35.42 14.03
N GLY A 28 -31.03 36.25 14.57
CA GLY A 28 -32.46 35.86 14.73
C GLY A 28 -33.26 35.78 13.40
N GLN A 29 -32.73 36.29 12.27
CA GLN A 29 -33.40 36.23 10.99
C GLN A 29 -32.85 35.09 10.06
N ILE A 30 -31.87 34.35 10.49
CA ILE A 30 -31.11 33.40 9.67
C ILE A 30 -31.51 31.93 9.92
N LEU A 31 -32.30 31.64 10.96
CA LEU A 31 -32.72 30.27 11.28
C LEU A 31 -33.97 29.84 10.49
N MET A 32 -33.84 29.78 9.15
CA MET A 32 -34.78 29.05 8.30
C MET A 32 -34.08 27.85 7.64
N GLU A 33 -34.84 26.77 7.47
CA GLU A 33 -34.41 25.51 6.87
C GLU A 33 -33.74 25.70 5.51
N PHE A 34 -32.51 25.22 5.36
CA PHE A 34 -31.73 25.36 4.13
C PHE A 34 -31.70 24.08 3.31
N PRO A 35 -31.77 24.18 1.95
CA PRO A 35 -31.68 23.04 1.05
C PRO A 35 -30.27 22.42 1.05
N LYS A 36 -30.17 21.10 0.77
CA LYS A 36 -28.97 20.25 0.83
C LYS A 36 -27.81 20.61 -0.13
N HIS A 37 -27.88 21.75 -0.87
CA HIS A 37 -26.94 22.07 -1.96
C HIS A 37 -26.24 23.42 -1.81
N TRP A 38 -26.09 23.96 -0.61
CA TRP A 38 -25.57 25.32 -0.45
C TRP A 38 -24.04 25.35 -0.20
N LYS A 39 -23.36 26.29 -0.88
CA LYS A 39 -21.90 26.51 -0.87
C LYS A 39 -21.50 27.54 0.20
N PRO A 40 -20.33 27.44 0.86
CA PRO A 40 -19.90 28.35 1.91
C PRO A 40 -19.50 29.74 1.38
N LEU A 41 -19.88 30.77 2.14
CA LEU A 41 -19.49 32.16 1.93
C LEU A 41 -18.51 32.57 3.04
N VAL A 42 -17.36 33.11 2.67
CA VAL A 42 -16.37 33.66 3.63
C VAL A 42 -16.41 35.18 3.53
N ILE A 43 -16.79 35.87 4.63
CA ILE A 43 -16.86 37.33 4.70
C ILE A 43 -15.61 37.85 5.44
N TYR A 44 -14.79 38.64 4.75
CA TYR A 44 -13.74 39.45 5.37
C TYR A 44 -14.22 40.89 5.60
N SER A 45 -13.84 41.49 6.71
CA SER A 45 -14.26 42.86 7.10
C SER A 45 -13.78 43.88 6.05
N GLY A 46 -14.72 44.38 5.26
CA GLY A 46 -14.54 45.49 4.31
C GLY A 46 -14.58 45.14 2.82
N CYS A 47 -14.63 43.88 2.42
CA CYS A 47 -14.89 43.46 1.05
C CYS A 47 -15.61 42.11 1.08
N GLU A 48 -16.78 42.05 0.44
CA GLU A 48 -17.49 40.80 0.21
C GLU A 48 -16.75 40.03 -0.91
N ILE A 49 -15.89 39.06 -0.54
CA ILE A 49 -15.33 38.14 -1.52
C ILE A 49 -16.18 36.88 -1.45
N MET A 50 -17.02 36.67 -2.44
CA MET A 50 -17.66 35.38 -2.67
C MET A 50 -16.59 34.45 -3.20
N VAL A 51 -16.11 33.52 -2.36
CA VAL A 51 -15.27 32.43 -2.82
C VAL A 51 -16.18 31.27 -3.21
N GLU A 52 -16.36 31.09 -4.50
CA GLU A 52 -16.99 29.91 -5.04
C GLU A 52 -15.92 28.82 -5.14
N TYR A 53 -16.00 27.80 -4.25
CA TYR A 53 -15.06 26.68 -4.32
C TYR A 53 -15.38 25.83 -5.53
N VAL A 54 -14.34 25.43 -6.25
CA VAL A 54 -14.45 24.44 -7.31
C VAL A 54 -14.67 23.06 -6.68
N ASP A 55 -15.69 22.35 -7.11
CA ASP A 55 -15.99 21.02 -6.59
C ASP A 55 -14.90 20.03 -6.98
N VAL A 56 -14.54 19.15 -6.06
CA VAL A 56 -13.66 18.02 -6.33
C VAL A 56 -14.39 16.95 -7.15
N SER A 57 -13.69 16.25 -8.04
CA SER A 57 -14.30 15.14 -8.77
C SER A 57 -14.73 14.02 -7.79
N GLN A 58 -15.84 13.32 -8.11
CA GLN A 58 -16.30 12.18 -7.29
C GLN A 58 -15.23 11.10 -7.12
N ARG A 59 -14.41 10.88 -8.15
CA ARG A 59 -13.28 9.92 -8.09
C ARG A 59 -12.25 10.30 -7.04
N ALA A 60 -11.87 11.57 -6.95
CA ALA A 60 -10.90 12.04 -5.96
C ALA A 60 -11.50 12.08 -4.55
N ALA A 61 -12.80 12.41 -4.42
CA ALA A 61 -13.50 12.45 -3.15
C ALA A 61 -13.69 11.04 -2.54
N ALA A 62 -13.72 10.01 -3.36
CA ALA A 62 -13.91 8.62 -2.92
C ALA A 62 -12.62 7.94 -2.42
N ILE A 63 -11.45 8.59 -2.58
CA ILE A 63 -10.17 7.99 -2.16
C ILE A 63 -10.00 8.12 -0.64
N GLU A 64 -10.00 6.98 0.05
CA GLU A 64 -9.62 6.86 1.45
C GLU A 64 -8.27 6.15 1.58
N TYR A 65 -7.43 6.58 2.52
CA TYR A 65 -6.10 6.00 2.73
C TYR A 65 -5.78 5.89 4.22
N ALA A 66 -6.25 4.83 4.84
CA ALA A 66 -6.23 4.60 6.29
C ALA A 66 -4.84 4.70 6.94
N ILE A 67 -3.76 4.30 6.22
CA ILE A 67 -2.38 4.40 6.74
C ILE A 67 -2.01 5.86 7.03
N ARG A 68 -2.60 6.82 6.31
CA ARG A 68 -2.33 8.25 6.50
C ARG A 68 -3.27 8.92 7.49
N ASP A 69 -4.46 8.39 7.70
CA ASP A 69 -5.46 8.98 8.59
C ASP A 69 -4.97 9.07 10.03
N VAL A 70 -4.21 8.06 10.49
CA VAL A 70 -3.62 8.05 11.84
C VAL A 70 -2.40 8.95 11.99
N VAL A 71 -1.84 9.48 10.89
CA VAL A 71 -0.64 10.34 10.89
C VAL A 71 -0.98 11.76 11.32
N VAL A 72 -2.16 12.27 10.97
CA VAL A 72 -2.54 13.66 11.31
C VAL A 72 -2.61 13.87 12.83
N PRO A 73 -3.31 13.03 13.62
CA PRO A 73 -3.28 13.12 15.08
C PRO A 73 -1.87 12.98 15.68
N ALA A 74 -1.02 12.11 15.12
CA ALA A 74 0.35 11.94 15.59
C ALA A 74 1.19 13.22 15.41
N ILE A 75 1.06 13.91 14.26
CA ILE A 75 1.74 15.19 14.01
C ILE A 75 1.29 16.26 15.00
N GLU A 76 0.01 16.30 15.37
CA GLU A 76 -0.48 17.27 16.36
C GLU A 76 0.10 17.00 17.76
N LEU A 77 0.24 15.75 18.17
CA LEU A 77 0.91 15.39 19.42
C LEU A 77 2.41 15.73 19.39
N GLU A 78 3.11 15.51 18.28
CA GLU A 78 4.51 15.92 18.11
C GLU A 78 4.69 17.43 18.22
N LYS A 79 3.79 18.24 17.67
CA LYS A 79 3.80 19.71 17.84
C LYS A 79 3.59 20.13 19.29
N GLN A 80 2.91 19.33 20.10
CA GLN A 80 2.74 19.53 21.52
C GLN A 80 3.96 19.07 22.34
N GLY A 81 4.98 18.49 21.70
CA GLY A 81 6.24 18.06 22.32
C GLY A 81 6.26 16.60 22.76
N HIS A 82 5.29 15.79 22.37
CA HIS A 82 5.29 14.36 22.64
C HIS A 82 6.17 13.59 21.66
N GLU A 83 6.95 12.63 22.16
CA GLU A 83 7.73 11.72 21.36
C GLU A 83 6.87 10.51 20.97
N ILE A 84 6.62 10.31 19.66
CA ILE A 84 5.79 9.23 19.12
C ILE A 84 6.66 8.09 18.61
N ILE A 85 6.44 6.87 19.12
CA ILE A 85 7.03 5.67 18.55
C ILE A 85 6.21 5.25 17.34
N ARG A 86 6.80 5.43 16.14
CA ARG A 86 6.12 5.18 14.87
C ARG A 86 6.32 3.74 14.40
N LEU A 87 5.27 2.92 14.46
CA LEU A 87 5.24 1.54 13.95
C LEU A 87 4.26 1.40 12.77
N ASN A 88 3.90 2.51 12.14
CA ASN A 88 2.90 2.56 11.05
C ASN A 88 3.51 2.61 9.66
N ILE A 89 4.76 3.06 9.52
CA ILE A 89 5.39 3.36 8.22
C ILE A 89 6.28 2.21 7.77
N GLY A 90 5.92 1.57 6.66
CA GLY A 90 6.74 0.54 6.01
C GLY A 90 7.88 1.14 5.18
N ASP A 91 8.60 2.10 5.72
CA ASP A 91 9.82 2.67 5.13
C ASP A 91 11.03 2.18 5.92
N PRO A 92 11.85 1.28 5.35
CA PRO A 92 13.02 0.76 6.04
C PRO A 92 14.04 1.81 6.44
N LEU A 93 14.15 2.92 5.68
CA LEU A 93 15.08 4.02 5.97
C LEU A 93 14.67 4.89 7.16
N ALA A 94 13.43 4.77 7.63
CA ALA A 94 12.99 5.47 8.84
C ALA A 94 13.64 4.89 10.13
N TYR A 95 14.38 3.77 10.01
CA TYR A 95 14.90 3.04 11.15
C TYR A 95 16.38 2.71 10.99
N GLU A 96 17.12 2.68 12.09
CA GLU A 96 18.54 2.40 12.10
C GLU A 96 18.89 0.97 11.66
N GLY A 97 20.03 0.82 10.98
CA GLY A 97 20.60 -0.47 10.57
C GLY A 97 20.11 -1.01 9.24
N LEU A 98 19.29 -0.23 8.52
CA LEU A 98 18.71 -0.63 7.22
C LEU A 98 18.98 0.40 6.12
N PRO A 99 20.25 0.78 5.85
CA PRO A 99 20.56 1.76 4.81
C PRO A 99 20.42 1.16 3.41
N THR A 100 20.12 2.03 2.43
CA THR A 100 20.27 1.66 1.01
C THR A 100 21.72 1.23 0.75
N PRO A 101 21.97 0.13 0.03
CA PRO A 101 23.33 -0.37 -0.25
C PRO A 101 24.21 0.70 -0.93
N GLU A 102 25.45 0.89 -0.42
CA GLU A 102 26.33 1.98 -0.86
C GLU A 102 26.73 1.87 -2.34
N HIS A 103 26.88 0.67 -2.89
CA HIS A 103 27.17 0.49 -4.33
C HIS A 103 26.05 1.03 -5.22
N MET A 104 24.78 0.93 -4.78
CA MET A 104 23.62 1.51 -5.46
C MET A 104 23.64 3.04 -5.38
N ILE A 105 23.91 3.60 -4.20
CA ILE A 105 24.05 5.04 -3.99
C ILE A 105 25.19 5.58 -4.87
N SER A 106 26.33 4.90 -4.89
CA SER A 106 27.49 5.26 -5.70
C SER A 106 27.20 5.22 -7.21
N ALA A 107 26.43 4.23 -7.68
CA ALA A 107 26.00 4.16 -9.07
C ALA A 107 25.05 5.31 -9.44
N TYR A 108 24.13 5.65 -8.57
CA TYR A 108 23.22 6.78 -8.74
C TYR A 108 23.99 8.12 -8.82
N LYS A 109 24.94 8.34 -7.90
CA LYS A 109 25.82 9.52 -7.92
C LYS A 109 26.62 9.59 -9.24
N ARG A 110 27.22 8.49 -9.68
CA ARG A 110 27.96 8.45 -10.97
C ARG A 110 27.06 8.82 -12.14
N ALA A 111 25.82 8.35 -12.19
CA ALA A 111 24.89 8.71 -13.25
C ALA A 111 24.61 10.23 -13.28
N LEU A 112 24.43 10.85 -12.11
CA LEU A 112 24.28 12.30 -12.01
C LEU A 112 25.53 13.04 -12.51
N ASP A 113 26.73 12.62 -12.10
CA ASP A 113 28.00 13.23 -12.47
C ASP A 113 28.29 13.07 -13.98
N SER A 114 27.89 11.94 -14.56
CA SER A 114 28.05 11.64 -16.00
C SER A 114 26.99 12.31 -16.88
N GLN A 115 26.13 13.14 -16.32
CA GLN A 115 25.05 13.84 -17.03
C GLN A 115 23.98 12.93 -17.63
N ASP A 116 23.78 11.71 -17.08
CA ASP A 116 22.67 10.82 -17.45
C ASP A 116 21.33 11.33 -16.88
N ASN A 117 21.10 12.64 -17.06
CA ASN A 117 19.94 13.38 -16.51
C ASN A 117 18.84 13.60 -17.57
N GLY A 118 19.06 13.17 -18.80
CA GLY A 118 18.11 13.30 -19.90
C GLY A 118 16.94 12.32 -19.79
N TYR A 119 15.96 12.51 -20.67
CA TYR A 119 14.91 11.52 -20.85
C TYR A 119 15.45 10.20 -21.34
N GLY A 120 15.24 9.15 -20.58
CA GLY A 120 15.51 7.78 -21.01
C GLY A 120 14.36 7.21 -21.86
N PRO A 121 14.51 5.96 -22.34
CA PRO A 121 13.43 5.25 -23.01
C PRO A 121 12.19 5.11 -22.12
N SER A 122 10.99 5.22 -22.71
CA SER A 122 9.73 5.15 -21.97
C SER A 122 9.52 3.86 -21.18
N TYR A 123 10.11 2.77 -21.64
CA TYR A 123 10.01 1.45 -21.02
C TYR A 123 11.11 1.18 -19.99
N GLY A 124 12.08 2.08 -19.85
CA GLY A 124 13.27 1.95 -19.01
C GLY A 124 14.55 1.76 -19.84
N ILE A 125 15.70 2.02 -19.20
CA ILE A 125 17.01 1.82 -19.87
C ILE A 125 17.22 0.33 -20.18
N PRO A 126 17.76 -0.01 -21.39
CA PRO A 126 17.89 -1.41 -21.82
C PRO A 126 18.67 -2.28 -20.85
N SER A 127 19.78 -1.77 -20.30
CA SER A 127 20.58 -2.51 -19.32
C SER A 127 19.82 -2.89 -18.05
N LEU A 128 18.94 -2.01 -17.55
CA LEU A 128 18.11 -2.32 -16.39
C LEU A 128 17.03 -3.35 -16.75
N ARG A 129 16.37 -3.20 -17.91
CA ARG A 129 15.36 -4.16 -18.38
C ARG A 129 15.94 -5.56 -18.53
N GLN A 130 17.16 -5.67 -19.11
CA GLN A 130 17.89 -6.93 -19.22
C GLN A 130 18.23 -7.53 -17.85
N ALA A 131 18.70 -6.71 -16.90
CA ALA A 131 19.01 -7.17 -15.55
C ALA A 131 17.76 -7.66 -14.81
N ILE A 132 16.64 -6.96 -14.94
CA ILE A 132 15.33 -7.38 -14.38
C ILE A 132 14.88 -8.69 -15.02
N ALA A 133 14.92 -8.79 -16.35
CA ALA A 133 14.55 -9.99 -17.07
C ALA A 133 15.38 -11.21 -16.63
N LYS A 134 16.68 -11.01 -16.43
CA LYS A 134 17.57 -12.05 -15.89
C LYS A 134 17.18 -12.47 -14.47
N ALA A 135 16.86 -11.49 -13.59
CA ALA A 135 16.45 -11.76 -12.22
C ALA A 135 15.11 -12.52 -12.19
N GLU A 136 14.15 -12.12 -13.00
CA GLU A 136 12.84 -12.78 -13.11
C GLU A 136 12.97 -14.19 -13.71
N SER A 137 13.80 -14.38 -14.75
CA SER A 137 14.10 -15.70 -15.30
C SER A 137 14.75 -16.63 -14.27
N GLY A 138 15.56 -16.07 -13.36
CA GLY A 138 16.12 -16.80 -12.23
C GLY A 138 15.07 -17.38 -11.27
N LYS A 139 13.84 -16.86 -11.28
CA LYS A 139 12.70 -17.39 -10.52
C LYS A 139 12.00 -18.57 -11.21
N GLY A 140 12.46 -19.01 -12.38
CA GLY A 140 12.03 -20.23 -13.07
C GLY A 140 10.96 -20.05 -14.15
N TRP A 141 10.90 -18.87 -14.79
CA TRP A 141 10.03 -18.60 -15.95
C TRP A 141 10.76 -17.77 -17.01
N ASP A 142 10.33 -17.88 -18.25
CA ASP A 142 10.98 -17.14 -19.35
C ASP A 142 10.56 -15.68 -19.32
N CYS A 143 11.54 -14.79 -19.11
CA CYS A 143 11.36 -13.35 -19.15
C CYS A 143 12.44 -12.72 -20.03
N SER A 144 12.02 -11.96 -21.01
CA SER A 144 12.90 -11.18 -21.88
C SER A 144 12.88 -9.70 -21.50
N GLU A 145 13.83 -8.91 -22.00
CA GLU A 145 13.80 -7.47 -21.79
C GLU A 145 12.53 -6.82 -22.36
N ASP A 146 11.94 -7.40 -23.41
CA ASP A 146 10.71 -6.90 -24.01
C ASP A 146 9.46 -7.12 -23.13
N ASP A 147 9.55 -7.99 -22.15
CA ASP A 147 8.49 -8.24 -21.18
C ASP A 147 8.54 -7.29 -19.97
N VAL A 148 9.58 -6.45 -19.88
CA VAL A 148 9.84 -5.59 -18.71
C VAL A 148 9.56 -4.13 -19.01
N TYR A 149 8.76 -3.49 -18.16
CA TYR A 149 8.47 -2.06 -18.17
C TYR A 149 8.80 -1.42 -16.83
N VAL A 150 9.74 -0.48 -16.82
CA VAL A 150 10.18 0.25 -15.62
C VAL A 150 9.21 1.38 -15.31
N THR A 151 8.85 1.52 -14.04
CA THR A 151 7.84 2.48 -13.56
C THR A 151 8.34 3.30 -12.37
N HIS A 152 7.62 4.39 -12.02
CA HIS A 152 7.86 5.17 -10.81
C HIS A 152 7.36 4.43 -9.55
N GLY A 153 8.01 3.30 -9.23
CA GLY A 153 7.57 2.35 -8.22
C GLY A 153 6.37 1.53 -8.66
N VAL A 154 6.03 0.50 -7.89
CA VAL A 154 4.86 -0.37 -8.12
C VAL A 154 3.54 0.43 -8.15
N THR A 155 3.48 1.55 -7.45
CA THR A 155 2.30 2.43 -7.45
C THR A 155 1.92 2.93 -8.83
N GLU A 156 2.89 3.37 -9.66
CA GLU A 156 2.59 3.74 -11.05
C GLU A 156 2.25 2.52 -11.91
N ALA A 157 2.92 1.39 -11.68
CA ALA A 157 2.58 0.15 -12.37
C ALA A 157 1.11 -0.22 -12.16
N LEU A 158 0.60 -0.15 -10.92
CA LEU A 158 -0.81 -0.38 -10.60
C LEU A 158 -1.74 0.60 -11.33
N GLN A 159 -1.42 1.90 -11.32
CA GLN A 159 -2.23 2.90 -12.02
C GLN A 159 -2.31 2.64 -13.52
N ILE A 160 -1.19 2.26 -14.15
CA ILE A 160 -1.15 1.93 -15.58
C ILE A 160 -1.93 0.63 -15.87
N ILE A 161 -1.75 -0.41 -15.06
CA ILE A 161 -2.49 -1.67 -15.19
C ILE A 161 -3.98 -1.41 -15.05
N PHE A 162 -4.41 -0.70 -14.01
CA PHE A 162 -5.82 -0.41 -13.81
C PHE A 162 -6.41 0.43 -14.93
N ALA A 163 -5.67 1.42 -15.44
CA ALA A 163 -6.10 2.20 -16.61
C ALA A 163 -6.24 1.38 -17.88
N ALA A 164 -5.45 0.29 -18.02
CA ALA A 164 -5.46 -0.56 -19.22
C ALA A 164 -6.49 -1.71 -19.14
N PHE A 165 -6.85 -2.17 -17.95
CA PHE A 165 -7.70 -3.34 -17.75
C PHE A 165 -9.12 -3.00 -17.27
N LEU A 166 -9.30 -1.86 -16.58
CA LEU A 166 -10.51 -1.58 -15.82
C LEU A 166 -11.36 -0.49 -16.47
N GLU A 167 -12.65 -0.73 -16.43
CA GLU A 167 -13.71 0.20 -16.86
C GLU A 167 -14.99 -0.06 -16.06
N GLU A 168 -16.03 0.73 -16.29
CA GLU A 168 -17.31 0.56 -15.61
C GLU A 168 -17.87 -0.86 -15.84
N GLY A 169 -18.30 -1.49 -14.75
CA GLY A 169 -18.82 -2.86 -14.75
C GLY A 169 -17.77 -3.95 -14.63
N THR A 170 -16.47 -3.63 -14.65
CA THR A 170 -15.40 -4.59 -14.38
C THR A 170 -15.08 -4.70 -12.89
N LYS A 171 -14.40 -5.80 -12.53
CA LYS A 171 -13.98 -6.06 -11.15
C LYS A 171 -12.52 -6.45 -11.05
N ILE A 172 -11.92 -6.15 -9.91
CA ILE A 172 -10.73 -6.85 -9.44
C ILE A 172 -11.09 -7.73 -8.24
N LEU A 173 -10.42 -8.85 -8.13
CA LEU A 173 -10.49 -9.74 -6.98
C LEU A 173 -9.16 -9.64 -6.23
N ALA A 174 -9.18 -9.13 -4.99
CA ALA A 174 -7.99 -8.85 -4.17
C ALA A 174 -8.07 -9.56 -2.82
N PRO A 175 -6.93 -9.87 -2.14
CA PRO A 175 -7.00 -10.47 -0.81
C PRO A 175 -7.68 -9.55 0.20
N GLY A 176 -8.37 -10.09 1.15
CA GLY A 176 -8.87 -9.38 2.31
C GLY A 176 -8.26 -9.97 3.60
N PRO A 177 -7.37 -9.24 4.30
CA PRO A 177 -6.97 -7.85 4.09
C PRO A 177 -5.84 -7.65 3.05
N HIS A 178 -5.73 -6.43 2.51
CA HIS A 178 -4.75 -6.05 1.48
C HIS A 178 -4.19 -4.63 1.65
N TYR A 179 -3.17 -4.31 0.87
CA TYR A 179 -2.62 -2.95 0.77
C TYR A 179 -3.67 -1.98 0.17
N PRO A 180 -4.01 -0.85 0.85
CA PRO A 180 -5.16 -0.01 0.53
C PRO A 180 -5.30 0.48 -0.92
N PRO A 181 -4.23 0.73 -1.71
CA PRO A 181 -4.36 1.11 -3.12
C PRO A 181 -5.11 0.11 -4.00
N TYR A 182 -5.17 -1.17 -3.63
CA TYR A 182 -5.96 -2.17 -4.35
C TYR A 182 -7.47 -1.99 -4.16
N MET A 183 -7.90 -1.28 -3.12
CA MET A 183 -9.30 -0.86 -2.95
C MET A 183 -9.56 0.50 -3.62
N ALA A 184 -8.67 1.46 -3.38
CA ALA A 184 -8.90 2.85 -3.73
C ALA A 184 -8.75 3.14 -5.24
N TYR A 185 -7.71 2.61 -5.89
CA TYR A 185 -7.44 2.96 -7.29
C TYR A 185 -8.42 2.39 -8.31
N PRO A 186 -8.94 1.15 -8.21
CA PRO A 186 -9.93 0.64 -9.16
C PRO A 186 -11.15 1.54 -9.31
N GLN A 187 -11.61 2.15 -8.22
CA GLN A 187 -12.74 3.09 -8.22
C GLN A 187 -12.50 4.32 -9.12
N MET A 188 -11.23 4.76 -9.28
CA MET A 188 -10.91 5.85 -10.20
C MET A 188 -11.20 5.51 -11.66
N PHE A 189 -11.23 4.22 -12.00
CA PHE A 189 -11.51 3.70 -13.33
C PHE A 189 -12.92 3.12 -13.47
N GLY A 190 -13.78 3.31 -12.47
CA GLY A 190 -15.16 2.85 -12.46
C GLY A 190 -15.34 1.37 -12.16
N ALA A 191 -14.27 0.68 -11.74
CA ALA A 191 -14.31 -0.73 -11.37
C ALA A 191 -14.50 -0.91 -9.85
N ASN A 192 -14.98 -2.10 -9.47
CA ASN A 192 -15.14 -2.49 -8.07
C ASN A 192 -14.05 -3.47 -7.65
N THR A 193 -13.56 -3.30 -6.42
CA THR A 193 -12.75 -4.32 -5.76
C THR A 193 -13.66 -5.24 -4.97
N ILE A 194 -13.52 -6.54 -5.20
CA ILE A 194 -14.13 -7.61 -4.41
C ILE A 194 -13.00 -8.27 -3.63
N GLU A 195 -13.15 -8.39 -2.33
CA GLU A 195 -12.15 -9.05 -1.50
C GLU A 195 -12.41 -10.56 -1.45
N TYR A 196 -11.36 -11.38 -1.55
CA TYR A 196 -11.40 -12.78 -1.18
C TYR A 196 -10.73 -12.98 0.18
N ARG A 197 -11.25 -13.93 0.95
CA ARG A 197 -10.86 -14.15 2.34
C ARG A 197 -9.43 -14.71 2.44
N LEU A 198 -8.63 -14.11 3.34
CA LEU A 198 -7.51 -14.78 3.98
C LEU A 198 -7.97 -15.23 5.38
N ASP A 199 -7.74 -16.50 5.75
CA ASP A 199 -8.27 -17.04 7.00
C ASP A 199 -7.39 -16.70 8.21
N PRO A 200 -7.84 -15.84 9.13
CA PRO A 200 -7.07 -15.47 10.31
C PRO A 200 -6.84 -16.63 11.28
N ASN A 201 -7.64 -17.70 11.20
CA ASN A 201 -7.52 -18.86 12.08
C ASN A 201 -6.63 -19.97 11.48
N ASP A 202 -6.13 -19.78 10.25
CA ASP A 202 -5.23 -20.70 9.56
C ASP A 202 -4.03 -19.94 8.97
N GLY A 203 -3.35 -19.12 9.80
CA GLY A 203 -2.15 -18.40 9.38
C GLY A 203 -2.35 -17.43 8.21
N TRP A 204 -3.54 -16.87 8.05
CA TRP A 204 -3.91 -16.01 6.93
C TRP A 204 -3.79 -16.69 5.57
N ARG A 205 -4.02 -18.00 5.51
CA ARG A 205 -4.03 -18.75 4.26
C ARG A 205 -5.19 -18.33 3.37
N ILE A 206 -4.96 -18.44 2.07
CA ILE A 206 -5.94 -18.08 1.05
C ILE A 206 -7.13 -19.06 1.05
N ASP A 207 -8.35 -18.52 1.11
CA ASP A 207 -9.58 -19.31 0.94
C ASP A 207 -9.88 -19.47 -0.55
N LEU A 208 -9.46 -20.62 -1.09
CA LEU A 208 -9.62 -20.96 -2.50
C LEU A 208 -11.08 -21.19 -2.89
N GLU A 209 -11.93 -21.60 -1.95
CA GLU A 209 -13.36 -21.80 -2.22
C GLU A 209 -14.07 -20.44 -2.30
N ASP A 210 -13.69 -19.49 -1.48
CA ASP A 210 -14.20 -18.12 -1.56
C ASP A 210 -13.82 -17.45 -2.89
N ILE A 211 -12.56 -17.65 -3.36
CA ILE A 211 -12.16 -17.20 -4.70
C ILE A 211 -13.04 -17.83 -5.77
N LYS A 212 -13.24 -19.15 -5.77
CA LYS A 212 -14.09 -19.83 -6.74
C LYS A 212 -15.51 -19.27 -6.77
N ALA A 213 -16.06 -18.96 -5.60
CA ALA A 213 -17.40 -18.41 -5.47
C ALA A 213 -17.53 -16.97 -6.00
N LYS A 214 -16.45 -16.19 -5.95
CA LYS A 214 -16.41 -14.78 -6.36
C LYS A 214 -15.93 -14.54 -7.79
N MET A 215 -15.33 -15.56 -8.43
CA MET A 215 -14.89 -15.48 -9.83
C MET A 215 -16.07 -15.51 -10.79
N ASP A 216 -16.11 -14.52 -11.68
CA ASP A 216 -17.03 -14.44 -12.82
C ASP A 216 -16.35 -13.74 -14.03
N ASP A 217 -17.05 -13.65 -15.16
CA ASP A 217 -16.51 -13.08 -16.41
C ASP A 217 -16.21 -11.56 -16.31
N SER A 218 -16.71 -10.87 -15.30
CA SER A 218 -16.43 -9.46 -15.06
C SER A 218 -15.13 -9.22 -14.30
N VAL A 219 -14.53 -10.27 -13.70
CA VAL A 219 -13.24 -10.19 -13.01
C VAL A 219 -12.13 -10.10 -14.05
N ARG A 220 -11.52 -8.92 -14.14
CA ARG A 220 -10.42 -8.64 -15.08
C ARG A 220 -9.04 -8.92 -14.47
N LEU A 221 -8.92 -8.74 -13.17
CA LEU A 221 -7.66 -8.91 -12.44
C LEU A 221 -7.89 -9.73 -11.16
N LEU A 222 -7.08 -10.77 -10.97
CA LEU A 222 -6.88 -11.45 -9.69
C LEU A 222 -5.56 -10.96 -9.09
N VAL A 223 -5.62 -10.31 -7.94
CA VAL A 223 -4.45 -9.75 -7.26
C VAL A 223 -3.94 -10.73 -6.22
N LEU A 224 -2.64 -10.99 -6.25
CA LEU A 224 -1.90 -11.73 -5.23
C LEU A 224 -0.80 -10.82 -4.69
N ILE A 225 -0.67 -10.71 -3.39
CA ILE A 225 0.43 -9.99 -2.73
C ILE A 225 1.21 -11.05 -1.97
N ASN A 226 2.44 -11.36 -2.41
CA ASN A 226 3.18 -12.52 -1.91
C ASN A 226 4.68 -12.23 -1.73
N PRO A 227 5.17 -12.11 -0.49
CA PRO A 227 4.47 -12.13 0.80
C PRO A 227 3.45 -11.00 0.98
N ASN A 228 2.37 -11.26 1.73
CA ASN A 228 1.26 -10.31 1.83
C ASN A 228 1.55 -9.12 2.77
N ASN A 229 1.02 -7.97 2.45
CA ASN A 229 0.86 -6.82 3.31
C ASN A 229 -0.66 -6.60 3.54
N PRO A 230 -1.19 -6.78 4.77
CA PRO A 230 -0.49 -6.65 6.05
C PRO A 230 -0.09 -7.95 6.77
N THR A 231 -0.51 -9.14 6.34
CA THR A 231 -0.47 -10.36 7.15
C THR A 231 0.87 -11.08 7.14
N GLY A 232 1.70 -10.85 6.11
CA GLY A 232 2.99 -11.52 5.95
C GLY A 232 2.89 -13.00 5.54
N ASN A 233 1.70 -13.52 5.20
CA ASN A 233 1.59 -14.89 4.72
C ASN A 233 2.29 -15.08 3.37
N VAL A 234 2.78 -16.30 3.13
CA VAL A 234 3.44 -16.73 1.89
C VAL A 234 2.64 -17.88 1.29
N LEU A 235 2.31 -17.75 0.00
CA LEU A 235 1.55 -18.79 -0.71
C LEU A 235 2.38 -20.04 -0.91
N THR A 236 1.77 -21.19 -0.67
CA THR A 236 2.35 -22.50 -0.98
C THR A 236 2.24 -22.81 -2.46
N SER A 237 3.11 -23.69 -2.97
CA SER A 237 3.04 -24.17 -4.36
C SER A 237 1.68 -24.80 -4.69
N SER A 238 1.05 -25.50 -3.74
CA SER A 238 -0.27 -26.11 -3.93
C SER A 238 -1.38 -25.08 -4.07
N GLU A 239 -1.34 -24.00 -3.30
CA GLU A 239 -2.30 -22.89 -3.43
C GLU A 239 -2.14 -22.19 -4.78
N ILE A 240 -0.89 -21.96 -5.22
CA ILE A 240 -0.59 -21.39 -6.53
C ILE A 240 -1.13 -22.28 -7.65
N ASP A 241 -0.93 -23.59 -7.60
CA ASP A 241 -1.44 -24.52 -8.61
C ASP A 241 -2.98 -24.47 -8.70
N THR A 242 -3.66 -24.48 -7.55
CA THR A 242 -5.12 -24.38 -7.51
C THR A 242 -5.63 -23.02 -8.03
N LEU A 243 -4.94 -21.92 -7.71
CA LEU A 243 -5.26 -20.59 -8.27
C LEU A 243 -5.15 -20.59 -9.81
N LEU A 244 -4.13 -21.22 -10.36
CA LEU A 244 -3.95 -21.34 -11.81
C LEU A 244 -5.05 -22.19 -12.44
N GLU A 245 -5.48 -23.28 -11.79
CA GLU A 245 -6.63 -24.08 -12.25
C GLU A 245 -7.95 -23.30 -12.24
N ILE A 246 -8.13 -22.40 -11.26
CA ILE A 246 -9.31 -21.53 -11.22
C ILE A 246 -9.25 -20.53 -12.37
N THR A 247 -8.15 -19.80 -12.50
CA THR A 247 -8.01 -18.68 -13.46
C THR A 247 -8.05 -19.13 -14.92
N GLN A 248 -7.61 -20.35 -15.23
CA GLN A 248 -7.71 -20.94 -16.58
C GLN A 248 -9.14 -20.97 -17.14
N LYS A 249 -10.15 -21.00 -16.28
CA LYS A 249 -11.57 -21.01 -16.67
C LYS A 249 -12.08 -19.63 -17.08
N TYR A 250 -11.32 -18.58 -16.79
CA TYR A 250 -11.71 -17.19 -17.01
C TYR A 250 -10.70 -16.50 -17.96
N PRO A 251 -10.86 -16.61 -19.28
CA PRO A 251 -9.87 -16.16 -20.25
C PRO A 251 -9.61 -14.63 -20.24
N ASN A 252 -10.53 -13.86 -19.68
CA ASN A 252 -10.41 -12.41 -19.55
C ASN A 252 -9.71 -11.97 -18.25
N CYS A 253 -9.44 -12.89 -17.34
CA CYS A 253 -8.76 -12.62 -16.08
C CYS A 253 -7.24 -12.70 -16.26
N THR A 254 -6.52 -11.71 -15.73
CA THR A 254 -5.07 -11.69 -15.62
C THR A 254 -4.66 -11.65 -14.15
N ILE A 255 -3.62 -12.38 -13.79
CA ILE A 255 -3.09 -12.38 -12.43
C ILE A 255 -2.13 -11.21 -12.28
N VAL A 256 -2.29 -10.39 -11.25
CA VAL A 256 -1.33 -9.37 -10.82
C VAL A 256 -0.64 -9.89 -9.57
N ALA A 257 0.65 -10.25 -9.69
CA ALA A 257 1.47 -10.77 -8.61
C ALA A 257 2.37 -9.67 -8.05
N ASP A 258 1.98 -9.07 -6.93
CA ASP A 258 2.82 -8.09 -6.21
C ASP A 258 3.81 -8.84 -5.34
N GLU A 259 5.04 -8.96 -5.85
CA GLU A 259 6.16 -9.66 -5.22
C GLU A 259 7.18 -8.70 -4.61
N ILE A 260 6.76 -7.49 -4.22
CA ILE A 260 7.66 -6.43 -3.70
C ILE A 260 8.43 -6.84 -2.44
N TYR A 261 8.00 -7.90 -1.75
CA TYR A 261 8.64 -8.45 -0.54
C TYR A 261 9.34 -9.80 -0.78
N ASP A 262 9.51 -10.26 -2.01
CA ASP A 262 10.00 -11.61 -2.36
C ASP A 262 11.29 -12.01 -1.66
N ALA A 263 12.28 -11.12 -1.60
CA ALA A 263 13.54 -11.40 -0.91
C ALA A 263 13.43 -11.39 0.63
N LEU A 264 12.27 -11.03 1.18
CA LEU A 264 11.95 -11.12 2.61
C LEU A 264 11.04 -12.31 2.91
N ASP A 265 11.16 -13.39 2.14
CA ASP A 265 10.60 -14.69 2.48
C ASP A 265 11.47 -15.38 3.52
N PHE A 266 10.88 -15.76 4.65
CA PHE A 266 11.54 -16.47 5.76
C PHE A 266 11.19 -17.96 5.79
N THR A 267 10.30 -18.42 4.92
CA THR A 267 9.89 -19.82 4.82
C THR A 267 10.83 -20.64 3.95
N GLY A 268 11.53 -20.01 3.02
CA GLY A 268 12.29 -20.66 1.95
C GLY A 268 11.42 -21.39 0.92
N GLN A 269 10.10 -21.12 0.92
CA GLN A 269 9.13 -21.79 0.05
C GLN A 269 8.51 -20.85 -0.98
N LEU A 270 8.88 -19.57 -0.98
CA LEU A 270 8.35 -18.61 -1.92
C LEU A 270 8.55 -19.08 -3.36
N CYS A 271 7.48 -19.08 -4.11
CA CYS A 271 7.47 -19.40 -5.52
C CYS A 271 6.71 -18.29 -6.27
N SER A 272 7.31 -17.73 -7.31
CA SER A 272 6.58 -16.83 -8.19
C SER A 272 5.50 -17.60 -8.95
N ILE A 273 4.28 -17.08 -8.98
CA ILE A 273 3.18 -17.72 -9.71
C ILE A 273 3.46 -17.79 -11.21
N ALA A 274 4.24 -16.83 -11.76
CA ALA A 274 4.66 -16.86 -13.16
C ALA A 274 5.46 -18.13 -13.51
N SER A 275 6.28 -18.65 -12.58
CA SER A 275 7.08 -19.86 -12.80
C SER A 275 6.26 -21.13 -12.91
N ARG A 276 5.03 -21.12 -12.45
CA ARG A 276 4.11 -22.26 -12.49
C ARG A 276 3.01 -22.09 -13.53
N SER A 277 2.78 -20.88 -14.02
CA SER A 277 1.74 -20.62 -15.02
C SER A 277 2.17 -21.07 -16.41
N LYS A 278 1.34 -21.95 -17.02
CA LYS A 278 1.53 -22.43 -18.39
C LYS A 278 0.65 -21.71 -19.42
N THR A 279 -0.47 -21.15 -18.96
CA THR A 279 -1.50 -20.57 -19.84
C THR A 279 -2.09 -19.27 -19.31
N SER A 280 -2.22 -19.13 -17.98
CA SER A 280 -2.76 -17.92 -17.39
C SER A 280 -1.76 -16.77 -17.50
N PRO A 281 -2.15 -15.61 -18.00
CA PRO A 281 -1.27 -14.45 -18.04
C PRO A 281 -1.03 -13.91 -16.63
N VAL A 282 0.23 -13.56 -16.34
CA VAL A 282 0.66 -13.01 -15.06
C VAL A 282 1.44 -11.70 -15.30
N ILE A 283 1.17 -10.69 -14.49
CA ILE A 283 1.97 -9.47 -14.42
C ILE A 283 2.64 -9.45 -13.05
N VAL A 284 3.95 -9.65 -13.02
CA VAL A 284 4.75 -9.58 -11.79
C VAL A 284 5.14 -8.14 -11.52
N LEU A 285 4.96 -7.69 -10.28
CA LEU A 285 5.32 -6.35 -9.81
C LEU A 285 6.42 -6.44 -8.76
N ASN A 286 7.47 -5.63 -8.92
CA ASN A 286 8.55 -5.53 -7.94
C ASN A 286 9.32 -4.20 -8.09
N GLY A 287 10.36 -3.95 -7.28
CA GLY A 287 11.16 -2.74 -7.35
C GLY A 287 12.08 -2.53 -6.15
N VAL A 288 12.66 -1.34 -6.07
CA VAL A 288 13.70 -1.01 -5.06
C VAL A 288 13.17 -0.73 -3.65
N SER A 289 11.84 -0.55 -3.51
CA SER A 289 11.29 0.11 -2.33
C SER A 289 11.47 -0.66 -1.03
N LYS A 290 11.41 -2.00 -1.06
CA LYS A 290 11.34 -2.81 0.16
C LYS A 290 12.59 -3.65 0.38
N VAL A 291 13.03 -4.38 -0.63
CA VAL A 291 14.20 -5.26 -0.56
C VAL A 291 15.51 -4.46 -0.60
N TYR A 292 15.57 -3.43 -1.44
CA TYR A 292 16.78 -2.59 -1.59
C TYR A 292 16.74 -1.32 -0.73
N PHE A 293 15.74 -1.17 0.11
CA PHE A 293 15.59 -0.06 1.06
C PHE A 293 15.77 1.32 0.40
N ALA A 294 15.13 1.51 -0.76
CA ALA A 294 15.20 2.77 -1.50
C ALA A 294 13.80 3.27 -1.95
N PRO A 295 12.80 3.36 -1.05
CA PRO A 295 11.43 3.72 -1.45
C PRO A 295 11.33 5.13 -2.03
N GLY A 296 12.21 6.05 -1.63
CA GLY A 296 12.26 7.43 -2.13
C GLY A 296 12.79 7.55 -3.56
N TRP A 297 13.47 6.53 -4.10
CA TRP A 297 13.97 6.56 -5.49
C TRP A 297 12.86 6.41 -6.53
N ARG A 298 11.71 5.86 -6.13
CA ARG A 298 10.55 5.67 -6.99
C ARG A 298 10.88 4.87 -8.25
N ILE A 299 11.54 3.72 -8.10
CA ILE A 299 11.77 2.77 -9.19
C ILE A 299 11.11 1.44 -8.86
N GLY A 300 10.32 0.95 -9.80
CA GLY A 300 9.69 -0.36 -9.82
C GLY A 300 9.55 -0.85 -11.25
N TYR A 301 8.95 -1.97 -11.42
CA TYR A 301 8.67 -2.53 -12.74
C TYR A 301 7.42 -3.42 -12.73
N MET A 302 6.92 -3.69 -13.92
CA MET A 302 6.03 -4.79 -14.25
C MET A 302 6.74 -5.68 -15.27
N ALA A 303 6.74 -6.99 -15.00
CA ALA A 303 7.24 -8.03 -15.89
C ALA A 303 6.09 -8.94 -16.30
N TRP A 304 5.96 -9.20 -17.61
CA TRP A 304 4.78 -9.82 -18.21
C TRP A 304 5.08 -11.24 -18.62
N HIS A 305 4.38 -12.19 -18.01
CA HIS A 305 4.33 -13.59 -18.43
C HIS A 305 3.02 -13.85 -19.16
N ASP A 306 3.09 -13.96 -20.49
CA ASP A 306 1.93 -14.14 -21.36
C ASP A 306 2.19 -15.29 -22.37
N PRO A 307 2.20 -16.54 -21.90
CA PRO A 307 2.63 -17.69 -22.70
C PRO A 307 1.78 -17.91 -23.96
N ASP A 308 0.52 -17.56 -23.94
CA ASP A 308 -0.42 -17.72 -25.05
C ASP A 308 -0.59 -16.44 -25.89
N GLY A 309 0.08 -15.32 -25.56
CA GLY A 309 0.00 -14.05 -26.26
C GLY A 309 -1.37 -13.35 -26.15
N ARG A 310 -2.11 -13.63 -25.10
CA ARG A 310 -3.49 -13.09 -24.89
C ARG A 310 -3.52 -11.61 -24.55
N LEU A 311 -2.42 -11.08 -23.99
CA LEU A 311 -2.35 -9.69 -23.53
C LEU A 311 -1.87 -8.69 -24.59
N LYS A 312 -1.69 -9.10 -25.86
CA LYS A 312 -1.14 -8.25 -26.91
C LYS A 312 -1.82 -6.88 -26.98
N LEU A 313 -3.15 -6.82 -27.04
CA LEU A 313 -3.89 -5.56 -27.15
C LEU A 313 -3.77 -4.70 -25.87
N VAL A 314 -3.74 -5.34 -24.71
CA VAL A 314 -3.54 -4.65 -23.44
C VAL A 314 -2.12 -4.10 -23.36
N ARG A 315 -1.10 -4.87 -23.76
CA ARG A 315 0.30 -4.40 -23.84
C ARG A 315 0.42 -3.17 -24.73
N ASP A 316 -0.20 -3.17 -25.91
CA ASP A 316 -0.25 -2.00 -26.80
C ASP A 316 -0.87 -0.77 -26.11
N GLY A 317 -1.90 -0.97 -25.27
CA GLY A 317 -2.50 0.07 -24.43
C GLY A 317 -1.55 0.59 -23.37
N VAL A 318 -0.94 -0.31 -22.61
CA VAL A 318 0.07 0.01 -21.58
C VAL A 318 1.24 0.78 -22.17
N GLU A 319 1.76 0.38 -23.32
CA GLU A 319 2.85 1.08 -24.00
C GLU A 319 2.48 2.50 -24.40
N ARG A 320 1.23 2.74 -24.84
CA ARG A 320 0.73 4.10 -25.10
C ARG A 320 0.73 4.95 -23.82
N LEU A 321 0.28 4.39 -22.70
CA LEU A 321 0.30 5.07 -21.40
C LEU A 321 1.74 5.38 -20.96
N LEU A 322 2.65 4.42 -21.08
CA LEU A 322 4.07 4.61 -20.75
C LEU A 322 4.72 5.70 -21.61
N ARG A 323 4.46 5.72 -22.91
CA ARG A 323 4.97 6.79 -23.82
C ARG A 323 4.41 8.16 -23.47
N SER A 324 3.14 8.24 -23.04
CA SER A 324 2.52 9.53 -22.68
C SER A 324 3.10 10.14 -21.40
N ARG A 325 3.59 9.31 -20.45
CA ARG A 325 4.20 9.77 -19.19
C ARG A 325 5.71 10.00 -19.30
N LEU A 326 6.33 9.71 -20.44
CA LEU A 326 7.78 9.76 -20.75
C LEU A 326 8.55 8.58 -20.14
N CYS A 327 9.40 8.79 -19.12
CA CYS A 327 10.23 7.74 -18.54
C CYS A 327 10.32 7.84 -17.02
N ALA A 328 10.69 6.75 -16.36
CA ALA A 328 11.13 6.79 -14.97
C ALA A 328 12.49 7.53 -14.85
N SER A 329 12.83 7.97 -13.62
CA SER A 329 14.07 8.71 -13.36
C SER A 329 15.31 7.96 -13.87
N THR A 330 15.97 8.51 -14.90
CA THR A 330 17.13 7.87 -15.52
C THR A 330 18.28 7.61 -14.53
N PRO A 331 18.71 8.57 -13.69
CA PRO A 331 19.78 8.31 -12.73
C PRO A 331 19.43 7.24 -11.70
N ALA A 332 18.17 7.22 -11.22
CA ALA A 332 17.73 6.22 -10.27
C ALA A 332 17.70 4.79 -10.86
N GLN A 333 17.44 4.66 -12.17
CA GLN A 333 17.51 3.38 -12.87
C GLN A 333 18.92 2.79 -12.86
N TYR A 334 19.97 3.60 -13.00
CA TYR A 334 21.37 3.14 -12.86
C TYR A 334 21.69 2.69 -11.44
N GLY A 335 21.12 3.37 -10.44
CA GLY A 335 21.22 2.93 -9.05
C GLY A 335 20.61 1.55 -8.84
N TYR A 336 19.42 1.31 -9.38
CA TYR A 336 18.75 0.01 -9.26
C TYR A 336 19.48 -1.08 -10.05
N LEU A 337 19.97 -0.76 -11.25
CA LEU A 337 20.79 -1.68 -12.04
C LEU A 337 21.97 -2.22 -11.22
N ALA A 338 22.68 -1.34 -10.52
CA ALA A 338 23.78 -1.75 -9.66
C ALA A 338 23.33 -2.75 -8.58
N GLY A 339 22.16 -2.53 -7.98
CA GLY A 339 21.61 -3.47 -7.00
C GLY A 339 21.28 -4.85 -7.55
N LEU A 340 20.84 -4.92 -8.83
CA LEU A 340 20.48 -6.20 -9.48
C LEU A 340 21.67 -7.01 -9.97
N ILE A 341 22.78 -6.38 -10.30
CA ILE A 341 23.98 -7.06 -10.84
C ILE A 341 25.01 -7.41 -9.78
N ASP A 342 24.85 -6.96 -8.56
CA ASP A 342 25.71 -7.25 -7.42
C ASP A 342 25.50 -8.67 -6.90
N GLU A 343 26.47 -9.20 -6.13
CA GLU A 343 26.44 -10.55 -5.57
C GLU A 343 25.41 -10.73 -4.44
N HIS A 344 24.80 -9.66 -3.97
CA HIS A 344 23.73 -9.62 -2.93
C HIS A 344 24.15 -10.13 -1.53
N ASP A 345 25.45 -10.22 -1.24
CA ASP A 345 25.96 -10.68 0.06
C ASP A 345 25.40 -9.87 1.24
N TRP A 346 25.09 -8.60 1.01
CA TRP A 346 24.47 -7.70 1.99
C TRP A 346 23.04 -8.09 2.34
N LEU A 347 22.33 -8.77 1.44
CA LEU A 347 20.89 -9.07 1.61
C LEU A 347 20.65 -10.05 2.77
N GLU A 348 21.52 -11.04 2.94
CA GLU A 348 21.37 -12.02 4.03
C GLU A 348 21.49 -11.38 5.42
N GLY A 349 22.40 -10.39 5.55
CA GLY A 349 22.50 -9.59 6.78
C GLY A 349 21.20 -8.82 7.08
N TYR A 350 20.57 -8.25 6.06
CA TYR A 350 19.29 -7.56 6.21
C TYR A 350 18.14 -8.49 6.54
N ARG A 351 18.05 -9.63 5.84
CA ARG A 351 17.04 -10.66 6.14
C ARG A 351 17.13 -11.12 7.59
N SER A 352 18.34 -11.44 8.04
CA SER A 352 18.62 -11.88 9.42
C SER A 352 18.22 -10.81 10.44
N LEU A 353 18.55 -9.54 10.19
CA LEU A 353 18.19 -8.43 11.07
C LEU A 353 16.66 -8.21 11.13
N VAL A 354 15.98 -8.23 9.99
CA VAL A 354 14.51 -8.09 9.94
C VAL A 354 13.85 -9.27 10.65
N LYS A 355 14.33 -10.50 10.41
CA LYS A 355 13.80 -11.71 11.07
C LYS A 355 13.98 -11.65 12.58
N GLN A 356 15.14 -11.23 13.08
CA GLN A 356 15.40 -11.06 14.51
C GLN A 356 14.39 -10.09 15.16
N ARG A 357 14.12 -8.96 14.50
CA ARG A 357 13.17 -7.96 15.00
C ARG A 357 11.73 -8.49 14.98
N LEU A 358 11.35 -9.22 13.94
CA LEU A 358 10.05 -9.91 13.87
C LEU A 358 9.88 -10.92 15.00
N ASP A 359 10.87 -11.79 15.20
CA ASP A 359 10.82 -12.83 16.25
C ASP A 359 10.72 -12.22 17.65
N TYR A 360 11.43 -11.10 17.88
CA TYR A 360 11.28 -10.34 19.11
C TYR A 360 9.85 -9.82 19.31
N CYS A 361 9.26 -9.21 18.26
CA CYS A 361 7.89 -8.71 18.34
C CYS A 361 6.87 -9.83 18.61
N ILE A 362 7.01 -10.99 17.95
CA ILE A 362 6.14 -12.15 18.17
C ILE A 362 6.21 -12.61 19.62
N THR A 363 7.43 -12.71 20.17
CA THR A 363 7.63 -13.08 21.57
C THR A 363 6.93 -12.11 22.51
N ARG A 364 7.09 -10.79 22.28
CA ARG A 364 6.46 -9.77 23.11
C ARG A 364 4.93 -9.77 23.02
N ILE A 365 4.36 -10.03 21.83
CA ILE A 365 2.89 -10.14 21.67
C ILE A 365 2.37 -11.31 22.50
N ALA A 366 3.06 -12.46 22.49
CA ALA A 366 2.64 -13.63 23.26
C ALA A 366 2.69 -13.44 24.79
N GLU A 367 3.41 -12.42 25.27
CA GLU A 367 3.50 -12.06 26.71
C GLU A 367 2.39 -11.08 27.15
N ILE A 368 1.63 -10.48 26.22
CA ILE A 368 0.61 -9.46 26.53
C ILE A 368 -0.78 -10.07 26.42
N ASP A 369 -1.44 -10.26 27.57
CA ASP A 369 -2.85 -10.68 27.59
C ASP A 369 -3.71 -9.66 26.82
N GLY A 370 -4.56 -10.15 25.91
CA GLY A 370 -5.39 -9.30 25.05
C GLY A 370 -4.88 -9.14 23.63
N LEU A 371 -3.72 -9.73 23.29
CA LEU A 371 -3.17 -9.72 21.92
C LEU A 371 -2.85 -11.13 21.43
N GLU A 372 -3.07 -11.36 20.13
CA GLU A 372 -2.68 -12.57 19.41
C GLU A 372 -2.11 -12.22 18.05
N CYS A 373 -1.13 -12.98 17.58
CA CYS A 373 -0.58 -12.81 16.24
C CYS A 373 -0.03 -14.13 15.72
N GLU A 374 -0.39 -14.47 14.49
CA GLU A 374 0.26 -15.53 13.72
C GLU A 374 1.64 -15.06 13.25
N ALA A 375 2.61 -15.97 13.29
CA ALA A 375 3.96 -15.68 12.82
C ALA A 375 3.95 -15.52 11.29
N PRO A 376 4.41 -14.36 10.74
CA PRO A 376 4.42 -14.15 9.31
C PRO A 376 5.49 -15.01 8.62
N GLY A 377 5.18 -15.51 7.43
CA GLY A 377 6.14 -16.19 6.57
C GLY A 377 7.09 -15.25 5.85
N GLY A 378 6.77 -13.96 5.75
CA GLY A 378 7.57 -12.98 5.02
C GLY A 378 7.22 -11.53 5.35
N ALA A 379 7.80 -10.59 4.58
CA ALA A 379 7.72 -9.15 4.77
C ALA A 379 8.28 -8.69 6.14
N PHE A 380 7.81 -7.55 6.67
CA PHE A 380 8.25 -7.01 7.96
C PHE A 380 7.08 -6.42 8.76
N TYR A 381 5.91 -7.00 8.58
CA TYR A 381 4.68 -6.60 9.25
C TYR A 381 4.19 -7.70 10.18
N LEU A 382 3.53 -7.29 11.27
CA LEU A 382 2.64 -8.12 12.05
C LEU A 382 1.23 -7.57 11.96
N PHE A 383 0.27 -8.46 11.78
CA PHE A 383 -1.15 -8.16 11.80
C PHE A 383 -1.76 -8.78 13.04
N VAL A 384 -1.82 -7.95 14.09
CA VAL A 384 -2.08 -8.37 15.47
C VAL A 384 -3.57 -8.28 15.75
N ARG A 385 -4.15 -9.35 16.25
CA ARG A 385 -5.54 -9.42 16.72
C ARG A 385 -5.65 -8.84 18.11
N ILE A 386 -6.69 -8.02 18.33
CA ILE A 386 -7.13 -7.56 19.64
C ILE A 386 -8.18 -8.57 20.10
N THR A 387 -7.92 -9.27 21.23
CA THR A 387 -8.79 -10.38 21.70
C THR A 387 -9.89 -9.95 22.66
N ASP A 388 -9.94 -8.67 23.03
CA ASP A 388 -11.02 -8.10 23.84
C ASP A 388 -12.27 -7.85 22.97
N ASP A 389 -13.26 -8.72 23.11
CA ASP A 389 -14.55 -8.63 22.38
C ASP A 389 -15.38 -7.37 22.71
N SER A 390 -15.02 -6.63 23.75
CA SER A 390 -15.66 -5.36 24.08
C SER A 390 -15.22 -4.21 23.15
N ILE A 391 -14.11 -4.37 22.44
CA ILE A 391 -13.59 -3.39 21.48
C ILE A 391 -14.39 -3.44 20.20
N THR A 392 -15.24 -2.44 19.99
CA THR A 392 -16.12 -2.33 18.80
C THR A 392 -15.50 -1.57 17.64
N SER A 393 -14.35 -0.91 17.83
CA SER A 393 -13.65 -0.13 16.82
C SER A 393 -12.13 -0.22 17.02
N ASP A 394 -11.48 -0.95 16.14
CA ASP A 394 -10.00 -1.02 16.07
C ASP A 394 -9.38 0.35 15.73
N LYS A 395 -10.07 1.17 14.94
CA LYS A 395 -9.63 2.55 14.65
C LYS A 395 -9.59 3.40 15.90
N GLN A 396 -10.64 3.34 16.73
CA GLN A 396 -10.66 4.09 17.99
C GLN A 396 -9.60 3.57 18.96
N TRP A 397 -9.44 2.25 19.07
CA TRP A 397 -8.42 1.62 19.89
C TRP A 397 -7.00 2.09 19.52
N VAL A 398 -6.67 2.15 18.21
CA VAL A 398 -5.38 2.68 17.71
C VAL A 398 -5.20 4.16 18.06
N LEU A 399 -6.24 4.96 17.94
CA LEU A 399 -6.18 6.38 18.31
C LEU A 399 -6.02 6.57 19.83
N ASP A 400 -6.67 5.76 20.64
CA ASP A 400 -6.54 5.80 22.11
C ASP A 400 -5.12 5.37 22.54
N LEU A 401 -4.54 4.33 21.94
CA LEU A 401 -3.16 3.93 22.14
C LEU A 401 -2.19 5.09 21.79
N LEU A 402 -2.42 5.76 20.65
CA LEU A 402 -1.62 6.91 20.24
C LEU A 402 -1.70 8.05 21.27
N HIS A 403 -2.91 8.42 21.71
CA HIS A 403 -3.09 9.56 22.61
C HIS A 403 -2.60 9.26 24.03
N GLN A 404 -2.77 8.03 24.53
CA GLN A 404 -2.44 7.68 25.91
C GLN A 404 -1.01 7.22 26.09
N GLN A 405 -0.46 6.49 25.09
CA GLN A 405 0.86 5.87 25.21
C GLN A 405 1.86 6.30 24.13
N HIS A 406 1.45 7.16 23.19
CA HIS A 406 2.29 7.71 22.13
C HIS A 406 2.95 6.62 21.24
N VAL A 407 2.22 5.54 20.99
CA VAL A 407 2.59 4.48 20.04
C VAL A 407 1.65 4.53 18.85
N LEU A 408 2.20 4.61 17.64
CA LEU A 408 1.43 4.74 16.41
C LEU A 408 1.50 3.46 15.58
N VAL A 409 0.40 2.74 15.49
CA VAL A 409 0.15 1.60 14.61
C VAL A 409 -0.95 1.95 13.60
N VAL A 410 -1.37 1.01 12.75
CA VAL A 410 -2.47 1.24 11.78
C VAL A 410 -3.60 0.26 12.06
N HIS A 411 -4.82 0.74 12.17
CA HIS A 411 -5.99 -0.08 12.41
C HIS A 411 -6.27 -1.05 11.25
N GLY A 412 -6.69 -2.26 11.56
CA GLY A 412 -6.86 -3.34 10.60
C GLY A 412 -8.01 -3.13 9.63
N SER A 413 -9.12 -2.51 10.09
CA SER A 413 -10.25 -2.12 9.24
C SER A 413 -9.86 -1.19 8.10
N GLY A 414 -8.70 -0.53 8.17
CA GLY A 414 -8.12 0.27 7.08
C GLY A 414 -7.43 -0.55 5.98
N PHE A 415 -7.24 -1.86 6.19
CA PHE A 415 -6.73 -2.80 5.17
C PHE A 415 -7.85 -3.67 4.59
N SER A 416 -8.93 -3.83 5.33
CA SER A 416 -10.20 -4.44 4.93
C SER A 416 -11.24 -4.19 6.02
N PRO A 417 -12.34 -3.52 5.73
CA PRO A 417 -13.43 -3.37 6.69
C PRO A 417 -14.03 -4.71 7.12
N GLU A 418 -14.08 -5.69 6.23
CA GLU A 418 -14.68 -7.01 6.48
C GLU A 418 -13.70 -7.97 7.18
N PHE A 419 -12.46 -8.11 6.68
CA PHE A 419 -11.52 -9.12 7.14
C PHE A 419 -10.41 -8.58 8.04
N GLY A 420 -10.24 -7.27 8.12
CA GLY A 420 -9.20 -6.63 8.93
C GLY A 420 -9.68 -6.08 10.28
N SER A 421 -11.02 -5.97 10.48
CA SER A 421 -11.59 -5.44 11.71
C SER A 421 -11.14 -6.24 12.94
N GLY A 422 -10.94 -5.57 14.07
CA GLY A 422 -10.45 -6.20 15.31
C GLY A 422 -8.94 -6.47 15.31
N HIS A 423 -8.21 -5.95 14.32
CA HIS A 423 -6.76 -6.08 14.24
C HIS A 423 -6.07 -4.71 14.15
N PHE A 424 -4.76 -4.72 14.32
CA PHE A 424 -3.90 -3.61 13.90
C PHE A 424 -2.64 -4.13 13.21
N ARG A 425 -2.10 -3.33 12.27
CA ARG A 425 -0.80 -3.63 11.65
C ARG A 425 0.30 -2.84 12.33
N MET A 426 1.38 -3.51 12.70
CA MET A 426 2.63 -2.87 13.11
C MET A 426 3.78 -3.24 12.18
N VAL A 427 4.78 -2.34 12.12
CA VAL A 427 6.04 -2.52 11.39
C VAL A 427 7.12 -2.93 12.37
N CYS A 428 7.84 -4.00 12.09
CA CYS A 428 8.87 -4.57 12.97
C CYS A 428 10.30 -4.18 12.54
N LEU A 429 10.46 -2.97 12.01
CA LEU A 429 11.75 -2.46 11.52
C LEU A 429 12.58 -1.65 12.54
N PRO A 430 12.01 -1.05 13.60
CA PRO A 430 12.82 -0.35 14.60
C PRO A 430 13.81 -1.26 15.33
N PRO A 431 14.92 -0.72 15.89
CA PRO A 431 15.79 -1.45 16.82
C PRO A 431 15.02 -2.09 17.98
N VAL A 432 15.55 -3.19 18.52
CA VAL A 432 14.89 -3.97 19.59
C VAL A 432 14.60 -3.12 20.83
N GLU A 433 15.44 -2.15 21.15
CA GLU A 433 15.28 -1.23 22.28
C GLU A 433 14.06 -0.33 22.11
N VAL A 434 13.81 0.14 20.87
CA VAL A 434 12.64 0.94 20.53
C VAL A 434 11.37 0.08 20.54
N LEU A 435 11.47 -1.14 20.00
CA LEU A 435 10.37 -2.11 20.03
C LEU A 435 10.01 -2.50 21.46
N SER A 436 11.02 -2.73 22.33
CA SER A 436 10.79 -3.00 23.76
C SER A 436 9.98 -1.90 24.42
N THR A 437 10.40 -0.65 24.23
CA THR A 437 9.69 0.52 24.77
C THR A 437 8.24 0.60 24.24
N ALA A 438 8.05 0.30 22.95
CA ALA A 438 6.72 0.29 22.35
C ALA A 438 5.82 -0.77 22.99
N PHE A 439 6.33 -2.00 23.17
CA PHE A 439 5.57 -3.08 23.78
C PHE A 439 5.26 -2.84 25.27
N ASP A 440 6.20 -2.24 26.03
CA ASP A 440 5.94 -1.86 27.43
C ASP A 440 4.79 -0.84 27.52
N ARG A 441 4.72 0.11 26.56
CA ARG A 441 3.63 1.08 26.46
C ARG A 441 2.31 0.44 26.01
N ILE A 442 2.35 -0.53 25.07
CA ILE A 442 1.16 -1.28 24.63
C ILE A 442 0.61 -2.11 25.79
N ASP A 443 1.47 -2.84 26.50
CA ASP A 443 1.08 -3.63 27.67
C ASP A 443 0.44 -2.75 28.75
N LYS A 444 1.05 -1.61 29.06
CA LYS A 444 0.48 -0.63 29.99
C LYS A 444 -0.87 -0.07 29.52
N PHE A 445 -1.10 0.05 28.22
CA PHE A 445 -2.39 0.52 27.68
C PHE A 445 -3.49 -0.52 27.86
N ILE A 446 -3.15 -1.80 27.74
CA ILE A 446 -4.12 -2.90 27.80
C ILE A 446 -4.36 -3.33 29.25
N ASN A 447 -3.31 -3.49 30.04
CA ASN A 447 -3.31 -4.15 31.36
C ASN A 447 -3.02 -3.19 32.52
N GLY A 448 -2.75 -1.92 32.30
CA GLY A 448 -2.47 -0.90 33.30
C GLY A 448 -3.65 0.00 33.54
#